data_9e1ca83e0985778f31ea687fa65ebb8d
#
_entry.id   9e1ca83e0985778f31ea687fa65ebb8d
#
_cell.length_a   1.000
_cell.length_b   1.000
_cell.length_c   1.000
_cell.angle_alpha   90.00
_cell.angle_beta   90.00
_cell.angle_gamma   90.00
#
_symmetry.space_group_name_H-M   'P 1'
#
loop_
_entity.id
_entity.type
_entity.pdbx_description
1 polymer ?
#
loop_
_entity_poly.entity_id
_entity_poly.type
_entity_poly.pdbx_seq_one_letter_code
_entity_poly.pdbx_strand_id
1 'polypeptide(L)'
;MDAEPVTIPVGEEQVSGLLLRPRAAKALYLFAHGAGAGMTHRAMESNAKGLFDRDIATLRFQFPYMEKGSRRPDPPRIAHAAVRAASAEALKLAQGLPLFAGGRSFGGRMTSQAQAIEPLSGVRGLAFLGFPLHPAGKPGTERAAHLAQVKIPMLFVSGDHDALAELDLLRPVVSGLGDRATLHLLTHADHSLKVPAKSGRTAADAEAEALDAMADWMMSL
;
A
#
# COMPACT_ATOMS: atom_id res chain seq x y z
N MET A 1 -20.29 -5.66 -8.80
CA MET A 1 -19.89 -5.66 -7.39
C MET A 1 -19.39 -4.24 -7.11
N ASP A 2 -20.16 -3.48 -6.33
CA ASP A 2 -19.93 -2.05 -6.15
C ASP A 2 -19.29 -1.82 -4.78
N ALA A 3 -18.26 -0.95 -4.75
CA ALA A 3 -17.65 -0.54 -3.51
C ALA A 3 -18.58 0.45 -2.79
N GLU A 4 -18.71 0.30 -1.48
CA GLU A 4 -19.50 1.17 -0.62
C GLU A 4 -18.76 2.49 -0.36
N PRO A 5 -19.38 3.66 -0.62
CA PRO A 5 -18.77 4.96 -0.31
C PRO A 5 -18.62 5.15 1.20
N VAL A 6 -17.50 5.68 1.62
CA VAL A 6 -17.18 6.04 3.01
C VAL A 6 -16.70 7.47 3.06
N THR A 7 -17.17 8.24 4.03
CA THR A 7 -16.66 9.58 4.33
C THR A 7 -15.74 9.53 5.53
N ILE A 8 -14.52 10.03 5.38
CA ILE A 8 -13.46 9.97 6.41
C ILE A 8 -13.14 11.39 6.88
N PRO A 9 -13.46 11.75 8.13
CA PRO A 9 -13.10 13.05 8.69
C PRO A 9 -11.58 13.20 8.87
N VAL A 10 -10.99 14.30 8.40
CA VAL A 10 -9.57 14.63 8.54
C VAL A 10 -9.44 16.05 9.11
N GLY A 11 -9.44 16.19 10.44
CA GLY A 11 -9.55 17.48 11.10
C GLY A 11 -10.88 18.16 10.78
N GLU A 12 -10.83 19.38 10.24
CA GLU A 12 -12.01 20.15 9.80
C GLU A 12 -12.47 19.79 8.36
N GLU A 13 -11.66 19.02 7.63
CA GLU A 13 -11.96 18.56 6.27
C GLU A 13 -12.44 17.11 6.30
N GLN A 14 -12.80 16.58 5.13
CA GLN A 14 -13.12 15.18 4.91
C GLN A 14 -12.52 14.68 3.60
N VAL A 15 -12.27 13.39 3.52
CA VAL A 15 -11.85 12.73 2.29
C VAL A 15 -12.76 11.55 1.99
N SER A 16 -12.86 11.22 0.70
CA SER A 16 -13.64 10.09 0.22
C SER A 16 -12.91 8.76 0.46
N GLY A 17 -13.66 7.72 0.76
CA GLY A 17 -13.21 6.34 0.80
C GLY A 17 -14.14 5.41 0.03
N LEU A 18 -13.64 4.22 -0.29
CA LEU A 18 -14.37 3.14 -0.95
C LEU A 18 -14.07 1.82 -0.23
N LEU A 19 -15.07 1.28 0.45
CA LEU A 19 -15.01 -0.04 1.08
C LEU A 19 -15.47 -1.09 0.08
N LEU A 20 -14.62 -2.09 -0.18
CA LEU A 20 -14.98 -3.28 -0.93
C LEU A 20 -14.77 -4.49 -0.01
N ARG A 21 -15.86 -5.22 0.33
CA ARG A 21 -15.84 -6.29 1.33
C ARG A 21 -16.48 -7.57 0.80
N PRO A 22 -15.74 -8.70 0.73
CA PRO A 22 -16.34 -10.00 0.50
C PRO A 22 -17.16 -10.46 1.71
N ARG A 23 -18.19 -11.30 1.49
CA ARG A 23 -19.02 -11.82 2.58
C ARG A 23 -18.21 -12.62 3.62
N ALA A 24 -17.21 -13.35 3.15
CA ALA A 24 -16.32 -14.17 3.98
C ALA A 24 -14.96 -13.47 4.23
N ALA A 25 -14.97 -12.14 4.39
CA ALA A 25 -13.73 -11.40 4.61
C ALA A 25 -12.95 -11.95 5.80
N LYS A 26 -11.66 -12.19 5.60
CA LYS A 26 -10.71 -12.71 6.61
C LYS A 26 -9.82 -11.62 7.20
N ALA A 27 -9.64 -10.51 6.47
CA ALA A 27 -8.90 -9.35 6.92
C ALA A 27 -9.44 -8.08 6.22
N LEU A 28 -9.08 -6.91 6.77
CA LEU A 28 -9.28 -5.61 6.12
C LEU A 28 -7.91 -4.98 5.84
N TYR A 29 -7.71 -4.53 4.60
CA TYR A 29 -6.53 -3.80 4.18
C TYR A 29 -6.85 -2.34 3.87
N LEU A 30 -6.27 -1.41 4.64
CA LEU A 30 -6.29 0.02 4.34
C LEU A 30 -5.32 0.30 3.19
N PHE A 31 -5.84 0.66 2.03
CA PHE A 31 -5.11 0.70 0.78
C PHE A 31 -4.94 2.12 0.24
N ALA A 32 -3.79 2.74 0.51
CA ALA A 32 -3.43 4.08 0.08
C ALA A 32 -2.93 4.10 -1.38
N HIS A 33 -3.40 5.08 -2.16
CA HIS A 33 -3.06 5.21 -3.57
C HIS A 33 -1.69 5.85 -3.83
N GLY A 34 -1.12 5.62 -5.02
CA GLY A 34 0.10 6.24 -5.50
C GLY A 34 -0.07 7.72 -5.86
N ALA A 35 1.04 8.44 -6.00
CA ALA A 35 1.03 9.85 -6.38
C ALA A 35 0.32 10.07 -7.73
N GLY A 36 -0.60 11.03 -7.77
CA GLY A 36 -1.32 11.43 -8.98
C GLY A 36 -2.33 10.43 -9.55
N ALA A 37 -2.58 9.30 -8.85
CA ALA A 37 -3.44 8.23 -9.36
C ALA A 37 -4.86 8.24 -8.79
N GLY A 38 -5.04 8.68 -7.52
CA GLY A 38 -6.34 8.63 -6.83
C GLY A 38 -6.83 7.21 -6.51
N MET A 39 -7.83 7.13 -5.63
CA MET A 39 -8.39 5.84 -5.15
C MET A 39 -9.21 5.09 -6.22
N THR A 40 -9.72 5.79 -7.24
CA THR A 40 -10.50 5.23 -8.36
C THR A 40 -9.64 4.92 -9.58
N HIS A 41 -8.32 5.09 -9.49
CA HIS A 41 -7.43 4.73 -10.59
C HIS A 41 -7.55 3.22 -10.91
N ARG A 42 -7.58 2.88 -12.20
CA ARG A 42 -7.77 1.50 -12.68
C ARG A 42 -6.92 0.46 -11.95
N ALA A 43 -5.65 0.76 -11.66
CA ALA A 43 -4.78 -0.17 -10.94
C ALA A 43 -5.21 -0.36 -9.47
N MET A 44 -5.74 0.69 -8.81
CA MET A 44 -6.28 0.59 -7.45
C MET A 44 -7.56 -0.25 -7.42
N GLU A 45 -8.42 -0.10 -8.43
CA GLU A 45 -9.65 -0.90 -8.56
C GLU A 45 -9.34 -2.37 -8.86
N SER A 46 -8.42 -2.64 -9.80
CA SER A 46 -7.98 -3.99 -10.14
C SER A 46 -7.40 -4.70 -8.90
N ASN A 47 -6.47 -4.04 -8.19
CA ASN A 47 -5.87 -4.63 -7.00
C ASN A 47 -6.91 -4.87 -5.88
N ALA A 48 -7.84 -3.92 -5.66
CA ALA A 48 -8.90 -4.10 -4.65
C ALA A 48 -9.83 -5.26 -5.00
N LYS A 49 -10.19 -5.41 -6.29
CA LYS A 49 -10.98 -6.55 -6.76
C LYS A 49 -10.21 -7.87 -6.61
N GLY A 50 -8.95 -7.90 -6.98
CA GLY A 50 -8.14 -9.11 -6.83
C GLY A 50 -7.94 -9.51 -5.36
N LEU A 51 -7.84 -8.56 -4.42
CA LEU A 51 -7.83 -8.85 -2.99
C LEU A 51 -9.20 -9.32 -2.49
N PHE A 52 -10.28 -8.76 -3.02
CA PHE A 52 -11.64 -9.23 -2.74
C PHE A 52 -11.84 -10.69 -3.14
N ASP A 53 -11.32 -11.11 -4.29
CA ASP A 53 -11.37 -12.48 -4.79
C ASP A 53 -10.55 -13.47 -3.90
N ARG A 54 -9.72 -12.93 -2.98
CA ARG A 54 -8.90 -13.63 -1.96
C ARG A 54 -9.43 -13.46 -0.54
N ASP A 55 -10.68 -13.10 -0.37
CA ASP A 55 -11.34 -12.85 0.92
C ASP A 55 -10.70 -11.71 1.75
N ILE A 56 -10.00 -10.77 1.11
CA ILE A 56 -9.47 -9.58 1.77
C ILE A 56 -10.36 -8.37 1.45
N ALA A 57 -10.97 -7.79 2.47
CA ALA A 57 -11.65 -6.51 2.33
C ALA A 57 -10.64 -5.37 2.13
N THR A 58 -10.99 -4.33 1.38
CA THR A 58 -10.15 -3.16 1.20
C THR A 58 -10.92 -1.88 1.49
N LEU A 59 -10.29 -0.96 2.23
CA LEU A 59 -10.70 0.44 2.32
C LEU A 59 -9.69 1.27 1.54
N ARG A 60 -10.04 1.70 0.34
CA ARG A 60 -9.30 2.70 -0.42
C ARG A 60 -9.74 4.08 0.03
N PHE A 61 -8.84 5.05 0.11
CA PHE A 61 -9.19 6.43 0.46
C PHE A 61 -8.45 7.42 -0.43
N GLN A 62 -9.00 8.63 -0.53
CA GLN A 62 -8.43 9.71 -1.32
C GLN A 62 -7.53 10.57 -0.43
N PHE A 63 -6.30 10.87 -0.87
CA PHE A 63 -5.49 11.89 -0.21
C PHE A 63 -6.08 13.29 -0.44
N PRO A 64 -5.95 14.24 0.52
CA PRO A 64 -6.59 15.57 0.44
C PRO A 64 -6.27 16.35 -0.84
N TYR A 65 -5.03 16.26 -1.37
CA TYR A 65 -4.68 16.93 -2.63
C TYR A 65 -5.52 16.44 -3.82
N MET A 66 -5.84 15.14 -3.85
CA MET A 66 -6.67 14.55 -4.91
C MET A 66 -8.15 14.92 -4.74
N GLU A 67 -8.66 15.01 -3.50
CA GLU A 67 -10.00 15.57 -3.25
C GLU A 67 -10.16 16.99 -3.82
N LYS A 68 -9.09 17.79 -3.70
CA LYS A 68 -9.03 19.16 -4.23
C LYS A 68 -8.72 19.22 -5.72
N GLY A 69 -8.70 18.09 -6.43
CA GLY A 69 -8.42 18.01 -7.86
C GLY A 69 -6.95 18.30 -8.23
N SER A 70 -6.04 18.38 -7.27
CA SER A 70 -4.61 18.59 -7.53
C SER A 70 -3.92 17.27 -7.90
N ARG A 71 -2.89 17.33 -8.74
CA ARG A 71 -1.99 16.20 -9.01
C ARG A 71 -0.70 16.25 -8.21
N ARG A 72 -0.44 17.37 -7.52
CA ARG A 72 0.76 17.56 -6.69
C ARG A 72 0.48 17.01 -5.30
N PRO A 73 1.22 15.96 -4.85
CA PRO A 73 1.02 15.38 -3.53
C PRO A 73 1.15 16.40 -2.40
N ASP A 74 0.35 16.19 -1.36
CA ASP A 74 0.45 16.97 -0.13
C ASP A 74 1.82 16.83 0.54
N PRO A 75 2.24 17.82 1.33
CA PRO A 75 3.33 17.67 2.28
C PRO A 75 3.10 16.46 3.21
N PRO A 76 4.16 15.77 3.66
CA PRO A 76 4.02 14.56 4.47
C PRO A 76 3.10 14.71 5.68
N ARG A 77 3.13 15.85 6.38
CA ARG A 77 2.27 16.10 7.55
C ARG A 77 0.76 15.97 7.23
N ILE A 78 0.32 16.50 6.08
CA ILE A 78 -1.08 16.42 5.65
C ILE A 78 -1.42 14.98 5.22
N ALA A 79 -0.54 14.32 4.47
CA ALA A 79 -0.73 12.94 4.05
C ALA A 79 -0.77 11.99 5.26
N HIS A 80 0.08 12.19 6.27
CA HIS A 80 0.06 11.39 7.51
C HIS A 80 -1.25 11.58 8.29
N ALA A 81 -1.79 12.81 8.39
CA ALA A 81 -3.07 13.06 9.02
C ALA A 81 -4.21 12.29 8.32
N ALA A 82 -4.22 12.29 6.98
CA ALA A 82 -5.19 11.53 6.20
C ALA A 82 -5.06 10.01 6.41
N VAL A 83 -3.81 9.48 6.43
CA VAL A 83 -3.56 8.06 6.74
C VAL A 83 -4.08 7.70 8.13
N ARG A 84 -3.84 8.52 9.16
CA ARG A 84 -4.31 8.28 10.53
C ARG A 84 -5.82 8.25 10.61
N ALA A 85 -6.47 9.23 10.00
CA ALA A 85 -7.92 9.30 9.96
C ALA A 85 -8.53 8.09 9.23
N ALA A 86 -7.96 7.72 8.08
CA ALA A 86 -8.38 6.55 7.32
C ALA A 86 -8.13 5.23 8.09
N SER A 87 -7.03 5.14 8.86
CA SER A 87 -6.74 3.97 9.70
C SER A 87 -7.73 3.86 10.86
N ALA A 88 -8.09 4.97 11.50
CA ALA A 88 -9.10 4.98 12.56
C ALA A 88 -10.47 4.56 12.02
N GLU A 89 -10.85 4.99 10.82
CA GLU A 89 -12.09 4.56 10.18
C GLU A 89 -12.03 3.08 9.76
N ALA A 90 -10.91 2.64 9.19
CA ALA A 90 -10.69 1.23 8.86
C ALA A 90 -10.82 0.32 10.08
N LEU A 91 -10.33 0.74 11.25
CA LEU A 91 -10.45 -0.03 12.50
C LEU A 91 -11.92 -0.22 12.91
N LYS A 92 -12.75 0.80 12.80
CA LYS A 92 -14.20 0.70 13.04
C LYS A 92 -14.86 -0.26 12.05
N LEU A 93 -14.52 -0.07 10.76
CA LEU A 93 -15.06 -0.88 9.68
C LEU A 93 -14.54 -2.33 9.69
N ALA A 94 -13.42 -2.61 10.34
CA ALA A 94 -12.88 -3.98 10.45
C ALA A 94 -13.81 -4.91 11.21
N GLN A 95 -14.59 -4.41 12.20
CA GLN A 95 -15.56 -5.21 12.94
C GLN A 95 -14.96 -6.51 13.54
N GLY A 96 -13.73 -6.42 14.04
CA GLY A 96 -13.00 -7.55 14.62
C GLY A 96 -12.09 -8.31 13.66
N LEU A 97 -12.14 -8.03 12.36
CA LEU A 97 -11.18 -8.59 11.41
C LEU A 97 -9.76 -8.06 11.68
N PRO A 98 -8.72 -8.86 11.41
CA PRO A 98 -7.35 -8.38 11.35
C PRO A 98 -7.22 -7.18 10.41
N LEU A 99 -6.61 -6.09 10.90
CA LEU A 99 -6.40 -4.87 10.11
C LEU A 99 -4.95 -4.78 9.65
N PHE A 100 -4.76 -4.59 8.35
CA PHE A 100 -3.48 -4.30 7.71
C PHE A 100 -3.54 -2.94 7.02
N ALA A 101 -2.39 -2.32 6.78
CA ALA A 101 -2.33 -1.03 6.10
C ALA A 101 -1.16 -0.99 5.11
N GLY A 102 -1.15 0.01 4.24
CA GLY A 102 -0.07 0.18 3.28
C GLY A 102 -0.54 0.89 2.02
N GLY A 103 0.00 0.47 0.88
CA GLY A 103 -0.42 1.09 -0.37
C GLY A 103 0.57 0.93 -1.51
N ARG A 104 0.24 1.60 -2.61
CA ARG A 104 1.13 1.69 -3.77
C ARG A 104 2.05 2.88 -3.65
N SER A 105 3.34 2.67 -3.91
CA SER A 105 4.34 3.73 -4.08
C SER A 105 4.24 4.82 -2.99
N PHE A 106 3.86 6.05 -3.33
CA PHE A 106 3.66 7.15 -2.40
C PHE A 106 2.76 6.77 -1.22
N GLY A 107 1.65 6.09 -1.48
CA GLY A 107 0.71 5.69 -0.43
C GLY A 107 1.34 4.76 0.59
N GLY A 108 2.08 3.74 0.15
CA GLY A 108 2.82 2.84 1.03
C GLY A 108 3.86 3.59 1.89
N ARG A 109 4.60 4.52 1.28
CA ARG A 109 5.58 5.35 2.00
C ARG A 109 4.91 6.27 3.03
N MET A 110 3.80 6.93 2.71
CA MET A 110 3.10 7.79 3.67
C MET A 110 2.52 6.98 4.83
N THR A 111 1.99 5.79 4.55
CA THR A 111 1.46 4.88 5.58
C THR A 111 2.58 4.40 6.52
N SER A 112 3.72 3.98 5.99
CA SER A 112 4.85 3.55 6.82
C SER A 112 5.48 4.69 7.62
N GLN A 113 5.52 5.92 7.08
CA GLN A 113 5.96 7.09 7.83
C GLN A 113 5.00 7.45 8.96
N ALA A 114 3.68 7.40 8.71
CA ALA A 114 2.69 7.62 9.75
C ALA A 114 2.82 6.59 10.88
N GLN A 115 2.99 5.31 10.54
CA GLN A 115 3.23 4.22 11.50
C GLN A 115 4.53 4.40 12.30
N ALA A 116 5.61 4.87 11.65
CA ALA A 116 6.91 5.07 12.30
C ALA A 116 6.90 6.22 13.30
N ILE A 117 6.13 7.30 13.03
CA ILE A 117 5.97 8.46 13.93
C ILE A 117 5.19 8.06 15.17
N GLU A 118 4.08 7.35 14.98
CA GLU A 118 3.21 6.87 16.04
C GLU A 118 2.42 5.66 15.52
N PRO A 119 2.35 4.54 16.26
CA PRO A 119 1.65 3.36 15.85
C PRO A 119 0.19 3.62 15.43
N LEU A 120 -0.21 3.08 14.28
CA LEU A 120 -1.59 3.07 13.82
C LEU A 120 -2.35 1.99 14.60
N SER A 121 -3.33 2.42 15.38
CA SER A 121 -4.06 1.54 16.30
C SER A 121 -4.70 0.36 15.57
N GLY A 122 -4.49 -0.85 16.08
CA GLY A 122 -5.06 -2.10 15.56
C GLY A 122 -4.42 -2.64 14.27
N VAL A 123 -3.47 -1.90 13.66
CA VAL A 123 -2.78 -2.36 12.46
C VAL A 123 -1.74 -3.43 12.82
N ARG A 124 -1.91 -4.65 12.27
CA ARG A 124 -1.03 -5.81 12.54
C ARG A 124 0.22 -5.84 11.68
N GLY A 125 0.17 -5.30 10.46
CA GLY A 125 1.30 -5.30 9.55
C GLY A 125 1.10 -4.32 8.39
N LEU A 126 2.18 -4.00 7.68
CA LEU A 126 2.17 -3.10 6.53
C LEU A 126 2.54 -3.87 5.26
N ALA A 127 1.78 -3.70 4.19
CA ALA A 127 2.09 -4.29 2.88
C ALA A 127 2.24 -3.20 1.82
N PHE A 128 3.28 -3.32 0.99
CA PHE A 128 3.64 -2.32 -0.01
C PHE A 128 3.68 -2.92 -1.41
N LEU A 129 3.04 -2.25 -2.37
CA LEU A 129 3.16 -2.53 -3.80
C LEU A 129 4.06 -1.47 -4.44
N GLY A 130 5.33 -1.83 -4.73
CA GLY A 130 6.35 -0.92 -5.28
C GLY A 130 6.74 0.18 -4.28
N PHE A 131 7.41 -0.14 -3.18
CA PHE A 131 7.88 0.87 -2.22
C PHE A 131 9.03 1.69 -2.83
N PRO A 132 8.91 3.04 -2.96
CA PRO A 132 9.93 3.85 -3.60
C PRO A 132 11.04 4.21 -2.62
N LEU A 133 12.27 3.79 -2.86
CA LEU A 133 13.46 4.15 -2.05
C LEU A 133 13.95 5.57 -2.33
N HIS A 134 13.74 6.06 -3.56
CA HIS A 134 14.25 7.35 -4.03
C HIS A 134 13.37 7.95 -5.15
N PRO A 135 13.58 9.23 -5.53
CA PRO A 135 13.00 9.80 -6.75
C PRO A 135 13.62 9.18 -8.00
N ALA A 136 12.91 9.22 -9.12
CA ALA A 136 13.42 8.77 -10.41
C ALA A 136 14.74 9.45 -10.76
N GLY A 137 15.74 8.65 -11.19
CA GLY A 137 17.05 9.13 -11.60
C GLY A 137 17.94 9.67 -10.48
N LYS A 138 17.59 9.42 -9.21
CA LYS A 138 18.39 9.81 -8.03
C LYS A 138 18.46 8.65 -7.05
N PRO A 139 19.23 7.59 -7.37
CA PRO A 139 19.36 6.42 -6.52
C PRO A 139 19.77 6.76 -5.08
N GLY A 140 19.15 6.10 -4.11
CA GLY A 140 19.40 6.31 -2.68
C GLY A 140 18.39 5.55 -1.83
N THR A 141 18.54 5.61 -0.50
CA THR A 141 17.68 4.87 0.44
C THR A 141 17.00 5.78 1.48
N GLU A 142 17.12 7.10 1.33
CA GLU A 142 16.68 8.09 2.32
C GLU A 142 15.17 7.98 2.60
N ARG A 143 14.37 7.58 1.59
CA ARG A 143 12.93 7.39 1.75
C ARG A 143 12.56 6.18 2.60
N ALA A 144 13.51 5.29 2.87
CA ALA A 144 13.33 4.11 3.72
C ALA A 144 13.86 4.29 5.15
N ALA A 145 14.57 5.38 5.46
CA ALA A 145 15.24 5.57 6.75
C ALA A 145 14.31 5.41 7.97
N HIS A 146 13.03 5.83 7.85
CA HIS A 146 12.03 5.71 8.91
C HIS A 146 11.56 4.26 9.17
N LEU A 147 11.81 3.32 8.26
CA LEU A 147 11.35 1.93 8.41
C LEU A 147 11.98 1.23 9.61
N ALA A 148 13.16 1.66 10.05
CA ALA A 148 13.81 1.16 11.28
C ALA A 148 12.94 1.38 12.54
N GLN A 149 12.10 2.42 12.56
CA GLN A 149 11.17 2.73 13.65
C GLN A 149 9.86 1.94 13.59
N VAL A 150 9.52 1.32 12.45
CA VAL A 150 8.34 0.47 12.32
C VAL A 150 8.58 -0.84 13.08
N LYS A 151 7.72 -1.17 14.06
CA LYS A 151 7.88 -2.33 14.94
C LYS A 151 6.99 -3.52 14.59
N ILE A 152 6.09 -3.34 13.62
CA ILE A 152 5.20 -4.40 13.12
C ILE A 152 5.75 -5.02 11.83
N PRO A 153 5.31 -6.23 11.46
CA PRO A 153 5.71 -6.88 10.21
C PRO A 153 5.46 -6.04 8.96
N MET A 154 6.34 -6.18 7.97
CA MET A 154 6.27 -5.46 6.70
C MET A 154 6.48 -6.41 5.52
N LEU A 155 5.60 -6.34 4.52
CA LEU A 155 5.76 -7.01 3.23
C LEU A 155 6.09 -5.99 2.13
N PHE A 156 7.17 -6.25 1.41
CA PHE A 156 7.56 -5.51 0.21
C PHE A 156 7.31 -6.38 -1.01
N VAL A 157 6.30 -6.04 -1.82
CA VAL A 157 6.10 -6.63 -3.15
C VAL A 157 6.69 -5.66 -4.17
N SER A 158 7.76 -6.04 -4.84
CA SER A 158 8.53 -5.17 -5.74
C SER A 158 8.90 -5.88 -7.02
N GLY A 159 8.90 -5.15 -8.13
CA GLY A 159 9.47 -5.65 -9.37
C GLY A 159 11.01 -5.68 -9.31
N ASP A 160 11.64 -6.67 -9.93
CA ASP A 160 13.10 -6.75 -10.01
C ASP A 160 13.70 -5.75 -11.02
N HIS A 161 12.86 -5.05 -11.79
CA HIS A 161 13.21 -3.95 -12.70
C HIS A 161 12.59 -2.60 -12.22
N ASP A 162 12.35 -2.45 -10.92
CA ASP A 162 11.82 -1.21 -10.35
C ASP A 162 12.90 -0.11 -10.31
N ALA A 163 12.77 0.89 -11.17
CA ALA A 163 13.69 2.02 -11.28
C ALA A 163 13.55 3.07 -10.13
N LEU A 164 12.69 2.83 -9.15
CA LEU A 164 12.57 3.64 -7.91
C LEU A 164 13.02 2.85 -6.68
N ALA A 165 13.41 1.58 -6.86
CA ALA A 165 13.85 0.67 -5.80
C ALA A 165 14.71 -0.45 -6.40
N GLU A 166 15.84 -0.07 -7.02
CA GLU A 166 16.78 -1.03 -7.62
C GLU A 166 17.18 -2.09 -6.58
N LEU A 167 17.29 -3.35 -7.01
CA LEU A 167 17.51 -4.48 -6.11
C LEU A 167 18.77 -4.36 -5.24
N ASP A 168 19.82 -3.76 -5.78
CA ASP A 168 21.08 -3.54 -5.06
C ASP A 168 20.91 -2.57 -3.87
N LEU A 169 19.89 -1.72 -3.91
CA LEU A 169 19.49 -0.83 -2.81
C LEU A 169 18.38 -1.45 -1.94
N LEU A 170 17.39 -2.12 -2.55
CA LEU A 170 16.23 -2.64 -1.84
C LEU A 170 16.60 -3.83 -0.94
N ARG A 171 17.39 -4.79 -1.44
CA ARG A 171 17.78 -5.98 -0.66
C ARG A 171 18.48 -5.64 0.65
N PRO A 172 19.52 -4.77 0.68
CA PRO A 172 20.14 -4.35 1.94
C PRO A 172 19.17 -3.63 2.90
N VAL A 173 18.28 -2.78 2.37
CA VAL A 173 17.26 -2.10 3.19
C VAL A 173 16.35 -3.12 3.87
N VAL A 174 15.77 -4.05 3.11
CA VAL A 174 14.87 -5.07 3.67
C VAL A 174 15.60 -6.00 4.62
N SER A 175 16.79 -6.48 4.24
CA SER A 175 17.63 -7.34 5.11
C SER A 175 17.99 -6.66 6.42
N GLY A 176 18.27 -5.35 6.41
CA GLY A 176 18.58 -4.55 7.60
C GLY A 176 17.40 -4.41 8.58
N LEU A 177 16.17 -4.70 8.14
CA LEU A 177 14.96 -4.71 8.99
C LEU A 177 14.77 -6.05 9.72
N GLY A 178 15.55 -7.08 9.38
CA GLY A 178 15.52 -8.42 10.01
C GLY A 178 14.17 -9.12 9.78
N ASP A 179 13.77 -9.94 10.74
CA ASP A 179 12.55 -10.78 10.65
C ASP A 179 11.23 -10.00 10.52
N ARG A 180 11.28 -8.68 10.70
CA ARG A 180 10.11 -7.80 10.50
C ARG A 180 9.79 -7.53 9.05
N ALA A 181 10.68 -7.84 8.11
CA ALA A 181 10.49 -7.50 6.71
C ALA A 181 10.61 -8.72 5.80
N THR A 182 9.59 -8.91 4.98
CA THR A 182 9.54 -9.92 3.92
C THR A 182 9.65 -9.23 2.57
N LEU A 183 10.49 -9.72 1.68
CA LEU A 183 10.60 -9.25 0.29
C LEU A 183 10.06 -10.32 -0.66
N HIS A 184 9.04 -9.97 -1.42
CA HIS A 184 8.53 -10.75 -2.55
C HIS A 184 8.88 -10.04 -3.86
N LEU A 185 9.65 -10.71 -4.71
CA LEU A 185 10.12 -10.15 -5.99
C LEU A 185 9.30 -10.70 -7.15
N LEU A 186 8.75 -9.78 -7.93
CA LEU A 186 8.07 -10.07 -9.18
C LEU A 186 9.07 -10.01 -10.34
N THR A 187 9.38 -11.15 -10.92
CA THR A 187 10.36 -11.26 -12.01
C THR A 187 9.93 -10.47 -13.25
N HIS A 188 10.84 -9.67 -13.78
CA HIS A 188 10.68 -8.76 -14.92
C HIS A 188 9.71 -7.61 -14.73
N ALA A 189 9.19 -7.40 -13.52
CA ALA A 189 8.23 -6.33 -13.27
C ALA A 189 8.94 -4.98 -12.99
N ASP A 190 8.33 -3.90 -13.48
CA ASP A 190 8.73 -2.53 -13.20
C ASP A 190 8.07 -1.98 -11.91
N HIS A 191 8.26 -0.68 -11.61
CA HIS A 191 7.63 0.01 -10.48
C HIS A 191 6.10 -0.06 -10.48
N SER A 192 5.48 -0.17 -11.64
CA SER A 192 4.03 -0.30 -11.79
C SER A 192 3.55 -1.76 -11.73
N LEU A 193 4.46 -2.69 -11.47
CA LEU A 193 4.27 -4.15 -11.49
C LEU A 193 3.89 -4.65 -12.90
N LYS A 194 4.29 -3.92 -13.95
CA LYS A 194 4.12 -4.34 -15.33
C LYS A 194 5.34 -5.15 -15.80
N VAL A 195 5.06 -6.16 -16.58
CA VAL A 195 6.09 -7.00 -17.20
C VAL A 195 6.14 -6.77 -18.72
N PRO A 196 7.33 -6.79 -19.36
CA PRO A 196 7.44 -6.65 -20.80
C PRO A 196 6.89 -7.89 -21.51
N ALA A 197 6.31 -7.72 -22.70
CA ALA A 197 5.73 -8.82 -23.47
C ALA A 197 6.72 -9.99 -23.74
N LYS A 198 8.01 -9.68 -23.90
CA LYS A 198 9.07 -10.67 -24.10
C LYS A 198 9.41 -11.52 -22.87
N SER A 199 8.87 -11.21 -21.69
CA SER A 199 9.09 -11.98 -20.47
C SER A 199 8.39 -13.33 -20.44
N GLY A 200 7.46 -13.58 -21.36
CA GLY A 200 6.60 -14.77 -21.36
C GLY A 200 5.49 -14.72 -20.29
N ARG A 201 5.35 -13.60 -19.58
CA ARG A 201 4.32 -13.34 -18.56
C ARG A 201 3.41 -12.21 -18.99
N THR A 202 2.17 -12.22 -18.52
CA THR A 202 1.23 -11.10 -18.70
C THR A 202 1.25 -10.17 -17.48
N ALA A 203 0.76 -8.94 -17.65
CA ALA A 203 0.56 -8.02 -16.53
C ALA A 203 -0.45 -8.59 -15.51
N ALA A 204 -1.43 -9.39 -15.97
CA ALA A 204 -2.39 -10.05 -15.10
C ALA A 204 -1.73 -11.13 -14.24
N ASP A 205 -0.78 -11.90 -14.79
CA ASP A 205 -0.03 -12.92 -14.02
C ASP A 205 0.80 -12.26 -12.92
N ALA A 206 1.49 -11.16 -13.23
CA ALA A 206 2.29 -10.43 -12.24
C ALA A 206 1.41 -9.78 -11.15
N GLU A 207 0.26 -9.24 -11.52
CA GLU A 207 -0.72 -8.70 -10.58
C GLU A 207 -1.29 -9.82 -9.69
N ALA A 208 -1.67 -10.96 -10.26
CA ALA A 208 -2.18 -12.10 -9.49
C ALA A 208 -1.15 -12.59 -8.47
N GLU A 209 0.11 -12.81 -8.88
CA GLU A 209 1.21 -13.20 -7.99
C GLU A 209 1.43 -12.19 -6.86
N ALA A 210 1.39 -10.88 -7.15
CA ALA A 210 1.53 -9.83 -6.15
C ALA A 210 0.42 -9.91 -5.10
N LEU A 211 -0.82 -10.13 -5.53
CA LEU A 211 -1.99 -10.18 -4.65
C LEU A 211 -2.08 -11.51 -3.89
N ASP A 212 -1.64 -12.63 -4.47
CA ASP A 212 -1.46 -13.90 -3.76
C ASP A 212 -0.46 -13.73 -2.62
N ALA A 213 0.73 -13.18 -2.91
CA ALA A 213 1.75 -12.93 -1.90
C ALA A 213 1.25 -12.02 -0.76
N MET A 214 0.45 -10.99 -1.08
CA MET A 214 -0.16 -10.13 -0.06
C MET A 214 -1.18 -10.89 0.80
N ALA A 215 -2.09 -11.64 0.19
CA ALA A 215 -3.12 -12.37 0.91
C ALA A 215 -2.52 -13.45 1.80
N ASP A 216 -1.61 -14.26 1.28
CA ASP A 216 -0.92 -15.32 2.03
C ASP A 216 -0.15 -14.76 3.22
N TRP A 217 0.58 -13.65 3.01
CA TRP A 217 1.31 -12.99 4.08
C TRP A 217 0.38 -12.43 5.16
N MET A 218 -0.74 -11.80 4.78
CA MET A 218 -1.73 -11.30 5.76
C MET A 218 -2.35 -12.44 6.56
N MET A 219 -2.54 -13.61 5.94
CA MET A 219 -3.13 -14.77 6.61
C MET A 219 -2.12 -15.54 7.48
N SER A 220 -0.82 -15.30 7.33
CA SER A 220 0.23 -15.89 8.16
C SER A 220 0.48 -15.15 9.49
N LEU A 221 -0.14 -13.98 9.70
CA LEU A 221 -0.01 -13.10 10.88
C LEU A 221 -1.28 -13.08 11.74
#